data_c88f6ab31a4b05211f293b7b35a55486
#
_entry.id   c88f6ab31a4b05211f293b7b35a55486
#
_cell.length_a   1.000
_cell.length_b   1.000
_cell.length_c   1.000
_cell.angle_alpha   90.00
_cell.angle_beta   90.00
_cell.angle_gamma   90.00
#
_symmetry.space_group_name_H-M   'P 1'
#
loop_
_entity.id
_entity.type
_entity.pdbx_description
1 polymer ?
#
loop_
_entity_poly.entity_id
_entity_poly.type
_entity_poly.pdbx_seq_one_letter_code
_entity_poly.pdbx_strand_id
1 'polypeptide(L)'
;TRQKAERIQRERLLGKPEKGIRVQAVVEMLERLIPVLPEGKRLLLDTDEEPDYARGIKASGYGPRIEHRTTSSRERRGYQNPLWRINHIHRLMRHSLANVKRETIAQSKTLAGFMDRMLLFLGWLNLTKGISERRKPDSETTPAMLLTLFDEPQTGEALLSSRRFPGRILLPE
;
A
#
# COMPACT_ATOMS: atom_id res chain seq x y z
N THR A 1 12.42 28.23 -3.87
CA THR A 1 11.45 27.72 -4.86
C THR A 1 10.05 27.74 -4.28
N ARG A 2 9.03 27.87 -5.12
CA ARG A 2 7.58 27.88 -4.74
C ARG A 2 7.22 26.70 -3.85
N GLN A 3 7.67 25.50 -4.19
CA GLN A 3 7.44 24.27 -3.40
C GLN A 3 8.00 24.35 -1.96
N LYS A 4 9.16 25.01 -1.78
CA LYS A 4 9.73 25.21 -0.43
C LYS A 4 8.84 26.14 0.40
N ALA A 5 8.34 27.22 -0.20
CA ALA A 5 7.45 28.16 0.47
C ALA A 5 6.11 27.50 0.87
N GLU A 6 5.50 26.73 -0.05
CA GLU A 6 4.27 25.97 0.22
C GLU A 6 4.46 24.92 1.34
N ARG A 7 5.62 24.23 1.36
CA ARG A 7 5.95 23.30 2.44
C ARG A 7 6.05 24.01 3.78
N ILE A 8 6.76 25.13 3.85
CA ILE A 8 6.90 25.93 5.07
C ILE A 8 5.55 26.43 5.55
N GLN A 9 4.68 26.86 4.63
CA GLN A 9 3.32 27.31 4.97
C GLN A 9 2.48 26.17 5.52
N ARG A 10 2.54 24.96 4.93
CA ARG A 10 1.86 23.76 5.45
C ARG A 10 2.39 23.36 6.83
N GLU A 11 3.70 23.37 7.03
CA GLU A 11 4.31 23.07 8.33
C GLU A 11 3.89 24.07 9.42
N ARG A 12 3.64 25.34 9.05
CA ARG A 12 3.11 26.35 9.98
C ARG A 12 1.65 26.12 10.35
N LEU A 13 0.83 25.70 9.38
CA LEU A 13 -0.63 25.49 9.57
C LEU A 13 -0.93 24.15 10.25
N LEU A 14 -0.22 23.10 9.90
CA LEU A 14 -0.52 21.72 10.33
C LEU A 14 0.44 21.18 11.39
N GLY A 15 1.48 21.95 11.74
CA GLY A 15 2.57 21.48 12.57
C GLY A 15 3.56 20.59 11.81
N LYS A 16 4.69 20.30 12.44
CA LYS A 16 5.65 19.33 11.91
C LYS A 16 5.20 17.92 12.29
N PRO A 17 5.39 16.94 11.40
CA PRO A 17 5.18 15.54 11.77
C PRO A 17 5.99 15.18 13.03
N GLU A 18 5.39 14.41 13.92
CA GLU A 18 6.07 13.92 15.11
C GLU A 18 7.34 13.15 14.75
N LYS A 19 8.38 13.34 15.59
CA LYS A 19 9.62 12.59 15.41
C LYS A 19 9.33 11.10 15.59
N GLY A 20 9.79 10.27 14.62
CA GLY A 20 9.63 8.83 14.70
C GLY A 20 8.30 8.28 14.16
N ILE A 21 7.39 9.12 13.65
CA ILE A 21 6.11 8.66 13.08
C ILE A 21 6.27 7.57 12.00
N ARG A 22 7.36 7.59 11.23
CA ARG A 22 7.66 6.55 10.24
C ARG A 22 8.03 5.23 10.92
N VAL A 23 8.83 5.30 11.98
CA VAL A 23 9.20 4.11 12.79
C VAL A 23 7.94 3.52 13.39
N GLN A 24 7.07 4.34 13.96
CA GLN A 24 5.79 3.89 14.52
C GLN A 24 4.91 3.26 13.45
N ALA A 25 4.81 3.83 12.25
CA ALA A 25 4.06 3.23 11.15
C ALA A 25 4.59 1.83 10.75
N VAL A 26 5.91 1.61 10.81
CA VAL A 26 6.50 0.29 10.60
C VAL A 26 6.12 -0.67 11.72
N VAL A 27 6.15 -0.23 12.97
CA VAL A 27 5.72 -1.03 14.14
C VAL A 27 4.26 -1.46 13.98
N GLU A 28 3.36 -0.53 13.73
CA GLU A 28 1.93 -0.80 13.54
C GLU A 28 1.65 -1.76 12.36
N MET A 29 2.40 -1.62 11.27
CA MET A 29 2.34 -2.54 10.15
C MET A 29 2.72 -3.97 10.58
N LEU A 30 3.82 -4.13 11.33
CA LEU A 30 4.30 -5.42 11.80
C LEU A 30 3.35 -6.05 12.83
N GLU A 31 2.77 -5.25 13.73
CA GLU A 31 1.76 -5.69 14.70
C GLU A 31 0.51 -6.28 14.01
N ARG A 32 0.17 -5.80 12.83
CA ARG A 32 -0.94 -6.33 12.04
C ARG A 32 -0.55 -7.55 11.18
N LEU A 33 0.67 -7.61 10.67
CA LEU A 33 1.11 -8.66 9.77
C LEU A 33 1.57 -9.93 10.50
N ILE A 34 2.33 -9.78 11.58
CA ILE A 34 2.93 -10.94 12.27
C ILE A 34 1.87 -11.89 12.85
N PRO A 35 0.76 -11.42 13.48
CA PRO A 35 -0.26 -12.32 14.01
C PRO A 35 -0.99 -13.17 12.97
N VAL A 36 -1.05 -12.71 11.70
CA VAL A 36 -1.72 -13.47 10.63
C VAL A 36 -0.80 -14.47 9.93
N LEU A 37 0.49 -14.48 10.26
CA LEU A 37 1.42 -15.48 9.75
C LEU A 37 1.22 -16.83 10.44
N PRO A 38 1.26 -17.94 9.69
CA PRO A 38 1.24 -19.27 10.27
C PRO A 38 2.34 -19.46 11.32
N GLU A 39 2.05 -20.28 12.32
CA GLU A 39 2.99 -20.57 13.39
C GLU A 39 4.32 -21.12 12.82
N GLY A 40 5.45 -20.70 13.38
CA GLY A 40 6.77 -21.11 12.94
C GLY A 40 7.26 -20.47 11.62
N LYS A 41 6.40 -19.72 10.91
CA LYS A 41 6.83 -19.01 9.69
C LYS A 41 7.45 -17.65 10.01
N ARG A 42 8.42 -17.26 9.19
CA ARG A 42 9.08 -15.94 9.26
C ARG A 42 8.57 -15.06 8.11
N LEU A 43 8.44 -13.79 8.41
CA LEU A 43 8.15 -12.77 7.40
C LEU A 43 9.44 -12.41 6.65
N LEU A 44 9.44 -12.59 5.33
CA LEU A 44 10.47 -12.04 4.48
C LEU A 44 10.08 -10.60 4.11
N LEU A 45 10.86 -9.64 4.56
CA LEU A 45 10.62 -8.21 4.34
C LEU A 45 11.73 -7.61 3.48
N ASP A 46 11.41 -7.35 2.21
CA ASP A 46 12.29 -6.65 1.29
C ASP A 46 11.99 -5.14 1.35
N THR A 47 13.00 -4.32 1.65
CA THR A 47 12.88 -2.86 1.71
C THR A 47 14.02 -2.19 0.95
N ASP A 48 13.91 -0.89 0.75
CA ASP A 48 15.05 -0.05 0.42
C ASP A 48 15.92 0.22 1.67
N GLU A 49 16.95 1.04 1.49
CA GLU A 49 17.93 1.37 2.53
C GLU A 49 17.40 2.41 3.57
N GLU A 50 16.09 2.72 3.61
CA GLU A 50 15.54 3.67 4.58
C GLU A 50 15.71 3.14 6.01
N PRO A 51 16.47 3.85 6.89
CA PRO A 51 16.81 3.38 8.24
C PRO A 51 15.60 3.15 9.16
N ASP A 52 14.48 3.76 8.87
CA ASP A 52 13.29 3.68 9.70
C ASP A 52 12.69 2.26 9.71
N TYR A 53 12.92 1.45 8.66
CA TYR A 53 12.52 0.04 8.67
C TYR A 53 13.28 -0.77 9.72
N ALA A 54 14.61 -0.68 9.75
CA ALA A 54 15.41 -1.39 10.73
C ALA A 54 15.09 -0.95 12.17
N ARG A 55 14.86 0.35 12.39
CA ARG A 55 14.44 0.90 13.68
C ARG A 55 13.07 0.39 14.09
N GLY A 56 12.10 0.35 13.18
CA GLY A 56 10.75 -0.17 13.44
C GLY A 56 10.75 -1.66 13.74
N ILE A 57 11.51 -2.47 13.00
CA ILE A 57 11.68 -3.90 13.28
C ILE A 57 12.24 -4.12 14.69
N LYS A 58 13.27 -3.36 15.06
CA LYS A 58 13.84 -3.44 16.41
C LYS A 58 12.84 -3.01 17.49
N ALA A 59 12.12 -1.93 17.25
CA ALA A 59 11.15 -1.38 18.22
C ALA A 59 9.91 -2.28 18.38
N SER A 60 9.49 -3.00 17.34
CA SER A 60 8.33 -3.90 17.40
C SER A 60 8.54 -5.16 18.24
N GLY A 61 9.80 -5.53 18.53
CA GLY A 61 10.12 -6.79 19.20
C GLY A 61 9.97 -8.05 18.32
N TYR A 62 9.47 -7.94 17.09
CA TYR A 62 9.26 -9.07 16.19
C TYR A 62 10.48 -9.47 15.37
N GLY A 63 11.66 -8.90 15.64
CA GLY A 63 12.90 -9.19 14.91
C GLY A 63 13.17 -10.67 14.64
N PRO A 64 13.03 -11.59 15.63
CA PRO A 64 13.26 -13.03 15.42
C PRO A 64 12.32 -13.68 14.40
N ARG A 65 11.14 -13.10 14.16
CA ARG A 65 10.16 -13.57 13.17
C ARG A 65 10.29 -12.91 11.80
N ILE A 66 11.29 -12.03 11.61
CA ILE A 66 11.45 -11.25 10.39
C ILE A 66 12.82 -11.55 9.78
N GLU A 67 12.83 -11.90 8.50
CA GLU A 67 14.02 -11.88 7.67
C GLU A 67 14.01 -10.58 6.86
N HIS A 68 14.77 -9.59 7.32
CA HIS A 68 14.85 -8.29 6.67
C HIS A 68 15.99 -8.25 5.66
N ARG A 69 15.66 -7.98 4.41
CA ARG A 69 16.61 -7.77 3.32
C ARG A 69 16.49 -6.36 2.79
N THR A 70 17.63 -5.69 2.65
CA THR A 70 17.71 -4.33 2.10
C THR A 70 18.26 -4.37 0.68
N THR A 71 17.66 -3.59 -0.20
CA THR A 71 18.09 -3.45 -1.59
C THR A 71 18.52 -2.01 -1.84
N SER A 72 19.71 -1.83 -2.41
CA SER A 72 20.21 -0.48 -2.68
C SER A 72 19.34 0.26 -3.69
N SER A 73 19.09 1.53 -3.41
CA SER A 73 18.36 2.43 -4.31
C SER A 73 19.08 2.67 -5.65
N ARG A 74 20.39 2.35 -5.72
CA ARG A 74 21.22 2.44 -6.91
C ARG A 74 21.13 1.22 -7.81
N GLU A 75 20.62 0.10 -7.31
CA GLU A 75 20.44 -1.10 -8.12
C GLU A 75 19.41 -0.88 -9.24
N ARG A 76 19.67 -1.54 -10.38
CA ARG A 76 18.76 -1.47 -11.52
C ARG A 76 17.37 -2.00 -11.13
N ARG A 77 16.35 -1.20 -11.34
CA ARG A 77 14.94 -1.52 -11.03
C ARG A 77 14.29 -2.40 -12.10
N GLY A 78 14.93 -3.54 -12.41
CA GLY A 78 14.42 -4.53 -13.35
C GLY A 78 13.58 -5.60 -12.64
N TYR A 79 13.08 -6.56 -13.43
CA TYR A 79 12.26 -7.67 -12.92
C TYR A 79 12.97 -8.54 -11.85
N GLN A 80 14.29 -8.62 -11.90
CA GLN A 80 15.10 -9.36 -10.92
C GLN A 80 15.33 -8.61 -9.61
N ASN A 81 15.01 -7.31 -9.55
CA ASN A 81 15.15 -6.52 -8.33
C ASN A 81 14.09 -6.93 -7.30
N PRO A 82 14.45 -7.24 -6.03
CA PRO A 82 13.51 -7.64 -4.99
C PRO A 82 12.36 -6.65 -4.79
N LEU A 83 12.62 -5.35 -5.01
CA LEU A 83 11.63 -4.27 -4.90
C LEU A 83 10.80 -4.08 -6.19
N TRP A 84 10.96 -4.94 -7.20
CA TRP A 84 10.24 -4.78 -8.47
C TRP A 84 8.72 -4.77 -8.27
N ARG A 85 8.20 -5.65 -7.43
CA ARG A 85 6.75 -5.78 -7.19
C ARG A 85 6.15 -4.50 -6.63
N ILE A 86 6.76 -3.89 -5.61
CA ILE A 86 6.27 -2.64 -5.04
C ILE A 86 6.44 -1.47 -6.02
N ASN A 87 7.53 -1.43 -6.77
CA ASN A 87 7.73 -0.44 -7.82
C ASN A 87 6.68 -0.58 -8.93
N HIS A 88 6.29 -1.82 -9.28
CA HIS A 88 5.23 -2.08 -10.24
C HIS A 88 3.87 -1.60 -9.73
N ILE A 89 3.51 -1.88 -8.48
CA ILE A 89 2.28 -1.38 -7.85
C ILE A 89 2.27 0.15 -7.84
N HIS A 90 3.36 0.81 -7.46
CA HIS A 90 3.47 2.26 -7.52
C HIS A 90 3.31 2.83 -8.93
N ARG A 91 3.80 2.10 -9.95
CA ARG A 91 3.58 2.46 -11.36
C ARG A 91 2.10 2.35 -11.73
N LEU A 92 1.45 1.25 -11.37
CA LEU A 92 0.01 1.05 -11.61
C LEU A 92 -0.82 2.12 -10.91
N MET A 93 -0.53 2.44 -9.64
CA MET A 93 -1.20 3.52 -8.92
C MET A 93 -1.10 4.85 -9.67
N ARG A 94 0.12 5.24 -10.07
CA ARG A 94 0.32 6.49 -10.82
C ARG A 94 -0.33 6.48 -12.20
N HIS A 95 -0.48 5.31 -12.81
CA HIS A 95 -1.15 5.17 -14.10
C HIS A 95 -2.67 5.25 -13.96
N SER A 96 -3.23 4.58 -12.96
CA SER A 96 -4.67 4.41 -12.78
C SER A 96 -5.33 5.52 -11.97
N LEU A 97 -4.58 6.16 -11.05
CA LEU A 97 -5.12 7.18 -10.15
C LEU A 97 -4.56 8.56 -10.50
N ALA A 98 -5.41 9.44 -11.01
CA ALA A 98 -5.02 10.81 -11.37
C ALA A 98 -4.46 11.59 -10.17
N ASN A 99 -4.96 11.34 -8.97
CA ASN A 99 -4.58 12.05 -7.74
C ASN A 99 -3.20 11.68 -7.17
N VAL A 100 -2.57 10.61 -7.66
CA VAL A 100 -1.20 10.20 -7.27
C VAL A 100 -0.17 10.38 -8.40
N LYS A 101 -0.58 10.94 -9.54
CA LYS A 101 0.37 11.35 -10.58
C LYS A 101 1.25 12.47 -10.07
N ARG A 102 2.51 12.48 -10.48
CA ARG A 102 3.40 13.61 -10.21
C ARG A 102 2.85 14.87 -10.87
N GLU A 103 2.94 15.99 -10.16
CA GLU A 103 2.54 17.33 -10.68
C GLU A 103 1.07 17.40 -11.13
N THR A 104 0.19 16.65 -10.48
CA THR A 104 -1.25 16.71 -10.79
C THR A 104 -1.96 17.78 -9.99
N ILE A 105 -2.92 18.44 -10.63
CA ILE A 105 -3.91 19.31 -9.97
C ILE A 105 -5.06 18.50 -9.36
N ALA A 106 -5.18 17.23 -9.72
CA ALA A 106 -6.24 16.31 -9.27
C ALA A 106 -5.98 15.67 -7.91
N GLN A 107 -5.15 16.30 -7.06
CA GLN A 107 -4.86 15.81 -5.71
C GLN A 107 -6.14 15.72 -4.87
N SER A 108 -6.21 14.69 -4.04
CA SER A 108 -7.28 14.56 -3.05
C SER A 108 -7.20 15.72 -2.06
N LYS A 109 -8.29 16.47 -1.92
CA LYS A 109 -8.34 17.63 -1.02
C LYS A 109 -8.41 17.23 0.45
N THR A 110 -8.88 16.01 0.74
CA THR A 110 -9.03 15.47 2.09
C THR A 110 -8.31 14.13 2.21
N LEU A 111 -7.86 13.79 3.42
CA LEU A 111 -7.27 12.49 3.72
C LEU A 111 -8.27 11.36 3.48
N ALA A 112 -9.53 11.52 3.89
CA ALA A 112 -10.58 10.55 3.66
C ALA A 112 -10.76 10.26 2.16
N GLY A 113 -10.89 11.27 1.33
CA GLY A 113 -11.00 11.08 -0.12
C GLY A 113 -9.76 10.47 -0.76
N PHE A 114 -8.58 10.65 -0.18
CA PHE A 114 -7.37 9.92 -0.59
C PHE A 114 -7.47 8.45 -0.21
N MET A 115 -7.83 8.15 1.04
CA MET A 115 -7.96 6.77 1.53
C MET A 115 -9.02 5.99 0.78
N ASP A 116 -10.18 6.58 0.50
CA ASP A 116 -11.25 5.94 -0.28
C ASP A 116 -10.76 5.51 -1.66
N ARG A 117 -10.02 6.38 -2.35
CA ARG A 117 -9.44 6.06 -3.67
C ARG A 117 -8.40 4.96 -3.59
N MET A 118 -7.59 4.95 -2.54
CA MET A 118 -6.60 3.89 -2.30
C MET A 118 -7.29 2.54 -2.04
N LEU A 119 -8.35 2.51 -1.23
CA LEU A 119 -9.13 1.30 -0.95
C LEU A 119 -9.80 0.76 -2.21
N LEU A 120 -10.41 1.64 -3.03
CA LEU A 120 -10.98 1.26 -4.32
C LEU A 120 -9.92 0.70 -5.27
N PHE A 121 -8.74 1.32 -5.33
CA PHE A 121 -7.63 0.83 -6.14
C PHE A 121 -7.16 -0.56 -5.67
N LEU A 122 -7.01 -0.76 -4.37
CA LEU A 122 -6.60 -2.05 -3.80
C LEU A 122 -7.67 -3.13 -4.04
N GLY A 123 -8.95 -2.77 -3.90
CA GLY A 123 -10.06 -3.67 -4.22
C GLY A 123 -10.03 -4.10 -5.69
N TRP A 124 -9.92 -3.16 -6.61
CA TRP A 124 -9.79 -3.44 -8.03
C TRP A 124 -8.55 -4.29 -8.35
N LEU A 125 -7.38 -3.93 -7.79
CA LEU A 125 -6.12 -4.65 -8.02
C LEU A 125 -6.17 -6.10 -7.57
N ASN A 126 -6.79 -6.35 -6.41
CA ASN A 126 -6.77 -7.68 -5.80
C ASN A 126 -7.94 -8.58 -6.25
N LEU A 127 -9.08 -7.99 -6.54
CA LEU A 127 -10.34 -8.73 -6.71
C LEU A 127 -10.84 -8.76 -8.17
N THR A 128 -10.49 -7.75 -8.95
CA THR A 128 -11.01 -7.59 -10.32
C THR A 128 -9.93 -7.74 -11.38
N LYS A 129 -8.76 -7.10 -11.16
CA LYS A 129 -7.69 -7.07 -12.15
C LYS A 129 -6.91 -8.38 -12.13
N GLY A 130 -6.80 -9.01 -13.31
CA GLY A 130 -5.92 -10.17 -13.51
C GLY A 130 -4.45 -9.83 -13.28
N ILE A 131 -3.70 -10.81 -12.81
CA ILE A 131 -2.25 -10.69 -12.51
C ILE A 131 -1.39 -10.44 -13.74
N SER A 132 -1.87 -10.82 -14.92
CA SER A 132 -1.16 -10.63 -16.19
C SER A 132 -1.79 -9.51 -17.01
N GLU A 133 -0.95 -8.64 -17.59
CA GLU A 133 -1.37 -7.64 -18.58
C GLU A 133 -1.46 -8.23 -20.00
N ARG A 134 -0.91 -9.44 -20.20
CA ARG A 134 -0.97 -10.13 -21.49
C ARG A 134 -2.25 -10.95 -21.58
N ARG A 135 -2.92 -10.92 -22.73
CA ARG A 135 -4.06 -11.81 -23.03
C ARG A 135 -3.57 -13.26 -23.14
N LYS A 136 -3.56 -13.96 -22.03
CA LYS A 136 -3.31 -15.39 -21.91
C LYS A 136 -4.53 -16.02 -21.23
N PRO A 137 -4.74 -17.34 -21.35
CA PRO A 137 -5.85 -18.03 -20.66
C PRO A 137 -5.93 -17.68 -19.16
N ASP A 138 -4.78 -17.52 -18.48
CA ASP A 138 -4.71 -17.18 -17.06
C ASP A 138 -4.74 -15.67 -16.75
N SER A 139 -5.00 -14.81 -17.77
CA SER A 139 -4.98 -13.36 -17.58
C SER A 139 -6.10 -12.83 -16.68
N GLU A 140 -7.14 -13.62 -16.46
CA GLU A 140 -8.29 -13.30 -15.59
C GLU A 140 -8.07 -13.68 -14.15
N THR A 141 -7.06 -14.51 -13.84
CA THR A 141 -6.74 -14.90 -12.46
C THR A 141 -6.32 -13.68 -11.66
N THR A 142 -7.05 -13.38 -10.59
CA THR A 142 -6.77 -12.26 -9.70
C THR A 142 -5.86 -12.68 -8.54
N PRO A 143 -5.20 -11.74 -7.83
CA PRO A 143 -4.47 -12.07 -6.60
C PRO A 143 -5.32 -12.78 -5.54
N ALA A 144 -6.60 -12.42 -5.40
CA ALA A 144 -7.51 -13.05 -4.45
C ALA A 144 -7.84 -14.50 -4.82
N MET A 145 -7.92 -14.83 -6.11
CA MET A 145 -8.09 -16.20 -6.59
C MET A 145 -6.85 -17.05 -6.30
N LEU A 146 -5.64 -16.49 -6.44
CA LEU A 146 -4.41 -17.20 -6.06
C LEU A 146 -4.34 -17.54 -4.57
N LEU A 147 -5.02 -16.75 -3.74
CA LEU A 147 -5.13 -16.99 -2.30
C LEU A 147 -6.36 -17.84 -1.94
N THR A 148 -7.06 -18.39 -2.94
CA THR A 148 -8.29 -19.19 -2.76
C THR A 148 -9.38 -18.48 -1.96
N LEU A 149 -9.41 -17.15 -2.02
CA LEU A 149 -10.45 -16.34 -1.36
C LEU A 149 -11.71 -16.22 -2.22
N PHE A 150 -11.55 -16.36 -3.55
CA PHE A 150 -12.62 -16.32 -4.54
C PHE A 150 -12.29 -17.28 -5.67
N ASP A 151 -13.30 -17.87 -6.27
CA ASP A 151 -13.17 -18.79 -7.41
C ASP A 151 -13.16 -18.06 -8.75
N GLU A 152 -13.68 -16.82 -8.77
CA GLU A 152 -13.78 -15.99 -9.97
C GLU A 152 -13.45 -14.51 -9.69
N PRO A 153 -13.09 -13.71 -10.73
CA PRO A 153 -12.88 -12.28 -10.57
C PRO A 153 -14.15 -11.60 -10.10
N GLN A 154 -14.03 -10.72 -9.12
CA GLN A 154 -15.17 -9.97 -8.60
C GLN A 154 -15.43 -8.73 -9.44
N THR A 155 -16.69 -8.49 -9.80
CA THR A 155 -17.13 -7.25 -10.47
C THR A 155 -17.35 -6.14 -9.45
N GLY A 156 -17.26 -4.88 -9.89
CA GLY A 156 -17.58 -3.73 -9.03
C GLY A 156 -19.01 -3.80 -8.50
N GLU A 157 -19.96 -4.29 -9.31
CA GLU A 157 -21.36 -4.47 -8.92
C GLU A 157 -21.51 -5.53 -7.82
N ALA A 158 -20.85 -6.70 -7.97
CA ALA A 158 -20.86 -7.75 -6.96
C ALA A 158 -20.28 -7.26 -5.62
N LEU A 159 -19.17 -6.51 -5.67
CA LEU A 159 -18.55 -5.92 -4.48
C LEU A 159 -19.44 -4.87 -3.80
N LEU A 160 -20.18 -4.08 -4.58
CA LEU A 160 -21.09 -3.07 -4.04
C LEU A 160 -22.38 -3.68 -3.50
N SER A 161 -22.90 -4.76 -4.10
CA SER A 161 -24.11 -5.45 -3.65
C SER A 161 -23.86 -6.27 -2.37
N SER A 162 -22.65 -6.77 -2.15
CA SER A 162 -22.27 -7.51 -0.93
C SER A 162 -21.93 -6.63 0.27
N ARG A 163 -22.32 -5.37 0.28
CA ARG A 163 -22.10 -4.44 1.40
C ARG A 163 -22.64 -5.00 2.71
N ARG A 164 -21.79 -5.11 3.72
CA ARG A 164 -22.22 -5.42 5.10
C ARG A 164 -22.90 -4.24 5.78
N PHE A 165 -22.66 -3.00 5.30
CA PHE A 165 -23.21 -1.76 5.83
C PHE A 165 -23.95 -1.02 4.71
N PRO A 166 -25.24 -1.28 4.50
CA PRO A 166 -26.03 -0.68 3.41
C PRO A 166 -26.34 0.82 3.59
N GLY A 167 -26.00 1.42 4.72
CA GLY A 167 -26.23 2.83 5.00
C GLY A 167 -24.95 3.65 5.19
N ARG A 168 -25.02 4.97 4.96
CA ARG A 168 -24.03 5.89 5.51
C ARG A 168 -24.06 5.78 7.03
N ILE A 169 -22.93 5.52 7.65
CA ILE A 169 -22.79 5.76 9.08
C ILE A 169 -22.91 7.27 9.23
N LEU A 170 -24.02 7.73 9.80
CA LEU A 170 -24.14 9.10 10.26
C LEU A 170 -23.11 9.23 11.39
N LEU A 171 -22.05 9.97 11.13
CA LEU A 171 -21.13 10.35 12.19
C LEU A 171 -21.93 11.22 13.17
N PRO A 172 -21.81 11.00 14.48
CA PRO A 172 -22.43 11.91 15.45
C PRO A 172 -21.89 13.31 15.20
N GLU A 173 -22.79 14.32 15.26
CA GLU A 173 -22.49 15.74 15.17
C GLU A 173 -21.54 16.17 16.29
#